data_58e765c4945bcfacacfe88bfe9943003
#
_entry.id   58e765c4945bcfacacfe88bfe9943003
#
_cell.length_a   1.000
_cell.length_b   1.000
_cell.length_c   1.000
_cell.angle_alpha   90.00
_cell.angle_beta   90.00
_cell.angle_gamma   90.00
#
_symmetry.space_group_name_H-M   'P 1'
#
loop_
_entity.id
_entity.type
_entity.pdbx_description
1 polymer ?
#
loop_
_entity_poly.entity_id
_entity_poly.type
_entity_poly.pdbx_seq_one_letter_code
_entity_poly.pdbx_strand_id
1 'polypeptide(L)'
;MNINKTYSRRKTTQTKVGNIYIGSDSPIRIQTMANTSTNDIEGSVAQAQRCIAAGAELVRFTTQGLREVESLKEIHEKLNSPAPLKEGVPAAHPSSPSFGGVGEVEVPLVADVHFQADVADAAAQVVEKVRINPGNYIDPARRFKHIDYTEEEYQAELGRLRERFTRLLNICKTHHTAIRLGVNHGSLSDRIMSRYGDTPAGMVESVMEFLRVAVSEQFMNIVISVKASNTRIMVETVRLLVGQMDKEGMAFPLHLGVTEAGEGEDGRIKSAVGIGALLADGIGDTVRVSLSEAPENEIPVARALVDYFVSPQSIRYADNTRIAEEDNTIYYSNDDTDWELFQLHAAAECGRLLWEYNATNIVLSNPHFGANRLERLSKDILQAARVRIYKTEYISCPGCGRTLFDLKKTIAEVKAATAEFTGLKIGIMGCIVNGPGEMADADYGYVGAGRGRISLYRGKECVLKNIPQEEAVEALLELIRNS
;
A
#
# COMPACT_ATOMS: atom_id res chain seq x y z
N MET A 1 8.41 -31.70 6.44
CA MET A 1 8.36 -31.30 5.02
C MET A 1 9.48 -30.32 4.72
N ASN A 2 10.18 -30.45 3.60
CA ASN A 2 11.31 -29.54 3.27
C ASN A 2 10.72 -28.28 2.64
N ILE A 3 10.80 -27.12 3.33
CA ILE A 3 10.16 -25.84 2.98
C ILE A 3 11.02 -25.05 1.99
N ASN A 4 12.18 -25.58 1.58
CA ASN A 4 13.18 -24.92 0.78
C ASN A 4 12.70 -24.71 -0.67
N LYS A 5 12.03 -23.57 -0.93
CA LYS A 5 11.87 -23.05 -2.30
C LYS A 5 13.03 -22.12 -2.61
N THR A 6 13.79 -22.42 -3.65
CA THR A 6 14.77 -21.47 -4.21
C THR A 6 13.99 -20.24 -4.69
N TYR A 7 14.34 -19.06 -4.17
CA TYR A 7 13.72 -17.80 -4.61
C TYR A 7 13.92 -17.62 -6.13
N SER A 8 12.82 -17.41 -6.83
CA SER A 8 12.82 -17.10 -8.26
C SER A 8 11.81 -16.01 -8.53
N ARG A 9 12.29 -14.84 -8.91
CA ARG A 9 11.41 -13.70 -9.21
C ARG A 9 10.64 -13.95 -10.51
N ARG A 10 9.33 -13.67 -10.50
CA ARG A 10 8.48 -13.70 -11.67
C ARG A 10 9.01 -12.75 -12.75
N LYS A 11 9.14 -13.22 -13.98
CA LYS A 11 9.50 -12.38 -15.11
C LYS A 11 8.33 -11.47 -15.47
N THR A 12 8.59 -10.16 -15.54
CA THR A 12 7.61 -9.13 -15.92
C THR A 12 8.13 -8.29 -17.07
N THR A 13 7.23 -7.58 -17.73
CA THR A 13 7.61 -6.53 -18.67
C THR A 13 8.36 -5.42 -17.92
N GLN A 14 9.16 -4.66 -18.64
CA GLN A 14 9.89 -3.53 -18.07
C GLN A 14 9.08 -2.24 -18.26
N THR A 15 8.86 -1.51 -17.18
CA THR A 15 8.24 -0.16 -17.17
C THR A 15 9.30 0.88 -16.89
N LYS A 16 9.44 1.87 -17.77
CA LYS A 16 10.35 3.00 -17.59
C LYS A 16 9.63 4.12 -16.82
N VAL A 17 10.28 4.64 -15.76
CA VAL A 17 9.77 5.76 -14.96
C VAL A 17 10.91 6.76 -14.80
N GLY A 18 10.91 7.82 -15.59
CA GLY A 18 12.03 8.75 -15.65
C GLY A 18 13.33 8.03 -16.05
N ASN A 19 14.31 8.10 -15.18
CA ASN A 19 15.63 7.49 -15.35
C ASN A 19 15.74 6.06 -14.76
N ILE A 20 14.68 5.52 -14.13
CA ILE A 20 14.69 4.18 -13.56
C ILE A 20 13.77 3.21 -14.31
N TYR A 21 14.03 1.92 -14.11
CA TYR A 21 13.20 0.83 -14.63
C TYR A 21 12.61 0.01 -13.49
N ILE A 22 11.37 -0.46 -13.69
CA ILE A 22 10.59 -1.32 -12.80
C ILE A 22 10.25 -2.60 -13.56
N GLY A 23 10.41 -3.75 -12.93
CA GLY A 23 10.14 -5.06 -13.55
C GLY A 23 11.33 -5.69 -14.24
N SER A 24 11.12 -6.85 -14.85
CA SER A 24 12.15 -7.66 -15.47
C SER A 24 13.33 -7.95 -14.51
N ASP A 25 14.55 -7.70 -14.92
CA ASP A 25 15.78 -7.93 -14.14
C ASP A 25 16.21 -6.70 -13.31
N SER A 26 15.38 -5.63 -13.32
CA SER A 26 15.64 -4.45 -12.49
C SER A 26 15.47 -4.76 -11.00
N PRO A 27 16.20 -4.08 -10.09
CA PRO A 27 16.02 -4.24 -8.66
C PRO A 27 14.58 -3.94 -8.24
N ILE A 28 14.11 -4.57 -7.15
CA ILE A 28 12.82 -4.21 -6.55
C ILE A 28 12.93 -2.80 -5.97
N ARG A 29 12.11 -1.87 -6.46
CA ARG A 29 12.21 -0.45 -6.13
C ARG A 29 11.43 -0.10 -4.87
N ILE A 30 11.97 0.80 -4.05
CA ILE A 30 11.31 1.32 -2.86
C ILE A 30 10.64 2.65 -3.20
N GLN A 31 9.32 2.68 -3.05
CA GLN A 31 8.52 3.88 -3.22
C GLN A 31 7.95 4.33 -1.87
N THR A 32 7.91 5.64 -1.62
CA THR A 32 7.20 6.23 -0.49
C THR A 32 6.13 7.22 -0.95
N MET A 33 5.42 7.84 0.00
CA MET A 33 4.41 8.87 -0.26
C MET A 33 4.53 10.00 0.75
N ALA A 34 4.66 11.22 0.26
CA ALA A 34 4.63 12.41 1.10
C ALA A 34 3.28 12.55 1.83
N ASN A 35 3.32 13.00 3.07
CA ASN A 35 2.14 13.32 3.87
C ASN A 35 1.93 14.83 4.05
N THR A 36 2.81 15.65 3.50
CA THR A 36 2.62 17.10 3.38
C THR A 36 1.50 17.44 2.40
N SER A 37 0.92 18.62 2.53
CA SER A 37 0.10 19.19 1.47
C SER A 37 0.96 19.45 0.24
N THR A 38 0.57 18.96 -0.93
CA THR A 38 1.31 19.21 -2.18
C THR A 38 1.40 20.70 -2.51
N ASN A 39 0.45 21.51 -2.02
CA ASN A 39 0.47 22.97 -2.18
C ASN A 39 1.43 23.67 -1.18
N ASP A 40 1.99 22.95 -0.20
CA ASP A 40 3.14 23.38 0.60
C ASP A 40 4.43 22.90 -0.08
N ILE A 41 4.89 23.68 -1.05
CA ILE A 41 6.00 23.33 -1.92
C ILE A 41 7.28 23.12 -1.12
N GLU A 42 7.64 24.05 -0.25
CA GLU A 42 8.87 23.98 0.56
C GLU A 42 8.86 22.80 1.53
N GLY A 43 7.73 22.58 2.23
CA GLY A 43 7.55 21.44 3.12
C GLY A 43 7.61 20.11 2.35
N SER A 44 7.04 20.05 1.15
CA SER A 44 7.04 18.89 0.27
C SER A 44 8.43 18.58 -0.28
N VAL A 45 9.19 19.58 -0.71
CA VAL A 45 10.59 19.42 -1.14
C VAL A 45 11.45 18.90 0.01
N ALA A 46 11.36 19.53 1.18
CA ALA A 46 12.14 19.12 2.35
C ALA A 46 11.80 17.69 2.80
N GLN A 47 10.54 17.28 2.75
CA GLN A 47 10.12 15.92 3.06
C GLN A 47 10.63 14.91 2.02
N ALA A 48 10.50 15.23 0.72
CA ALA A 48 11.02 14.38 -0.35
C ALA A 48 12.53 14.17 -0.21
N GLN A 49 13.30 15.21 0.10
CA GLN A 49 14.74 15.11 0.34
C GLN A 49 15.07 14.16 1.50
N ARG A 50 14.33 14.22 2.63
CA ARG A 50 14.50 13.26 3.73
C ARG A 50 14.18 11.83 3.31
N CYS A 51 13.11 11.63 2.55
CA CYS A 51 12.76 10.31 2.02
C CYS A 51 13.83 9.79 1.07
N ILE A 52 14.36 10.62 0.17
CA ILE A 52 15.44 10.26 -0.76
C ILE A 52 16.71 9.90 0.03
N ALA A 53 17.07 10.69 1.03
CA ALA A 53 18.20 10.40 1.92
C ALA A 53 18.05 9.08 2.68
N ALA A 54 16.81 8.68 3.01
CA ALA A 54 16.51 7.39 3.61
C ALA A 54 16.51 6.22 2.61
N GLY A 55 16.64 6.47 1.29
CA GLY A 55 16.73 5.46 0.24
C GLY A 55 15.47 5.26 -0.60
N ALA A 56 14.54 6.21 -0.59
CA ALA A 56 13.39 6.18 -1.53
C ALA A 56 13.86 6.39 -2.98
N GLU A 57 13.37 5.54 -3.87
CA GLU A 57 13.69 5.60 -5.30
C GLU A 57 12.55 6.23 -6.13
N LEU A 58 11.37 6.40 -5.52
CA LEU A 58 10.21 7.13 -6.06
C LEU A 58 9.48 7.81 -4.91
N VAL A 59 9.07 9.06 -5.13
CA VAL A 59 8.27 9.81 -4.15
C VAL A 59 6.91 10.15 -4.76
N ARG A 60 5.82 9.80 -4.05
CA ARG A 60 4.45 10.02 -4.49
C ARG A 60 3.80 11.17 -3.73
N PHE A 61 3.09 12.02 -4.45
CA PHE A 61 2.37 13.17 -3.91
C PHE A 61 0.88 13.08 -4.22
N THR A 62 0.05 13.53 -3.28
CA THR A 62 -1.40 13.67 -3.46
C THR A 62 -1.70 14.75 -4.48
N THR A 63 -2.52 14.44 -5.50
CA THR A 63 -2.87 15.38 -6.57
C THR A 63 -4.38 15.39 -6.76
N GLN A 64 -5.06 16.36 -6.13
CA GLN A 64 -6.52 16.44 -6.09
C GLN A 64 -7.11 17.32 -7.19
N GLY A 65 -6.35 18.29 -7.67
CA GLY A 65 -6.78 19.26 -8.66
C GLY A 65 -5.63 19.85 -9.45
N LEU A 66 -5.94 20.76 -10.38
CA LEU A 66 -4.94 21.39 -11.24
C LEU A 66 -3.93 22.25 -10.45
N ARG A 67 -4.34 22.79 -9.30
CA ARG A 67 -3.43 23.54 -8.44
C ARG A 67 -2.29 22.67 -7.90
N GLU A 68 -2.59 21.43 -7.50
CA GLU A 68 -1.56 20.49 -7.07
C GLU A 68 -0.66 20.06 -8.24
N VAL A 69 -1.16 20.05 -9.48
CA VAL A 69 -0.33 19.78 -10.66
C VAL A 69 0.70 20.90 -10.87
N GLU A 70 0.31 22.16 -10.74
CA GLU A 70 1.24 23.30 -10.80
C GLU A 70 2.27 23.23 -9.65
N SER A 71 1.81 22.93 -8.45
CA SER A 71 2.71 22.74 -7.30
C SER A 71 3.70 21.57 -7.52
N LEU A 72 3.25 20.46 -8.12
CA LEU A 72 4.12 19.34 -8.47
C LEU A 72 5.20 19.72 -9.48
N LYS A 73 4.87 20.56 -10.46
CA LYS A 73 5.85 21.07 -11.42
C LYS A 73 6.95 21.85 -10.68
N GLU A 74 6.58 22.74 -9.78
CA GLU A 74 7.54 23.51 -8.99
C GLU A 74 8.36 22.64 -8.04
N ILE A 75 7.74 21.64 -7.38
CA ILE A 75 8.43 20.66 -6.55
C ILE A 75 9.46 19.89 -7.39
N HIS A 76 9.07 19.43 -8.59
CA HIS A 76 9.94 18.71 -9.51
C HIS A 76 11.15 19.56 -9.93
N GLU A 77 10.93 20.81 -10.32
CA GLU A 77 11.98 21.76 -10.69
C GLU A 77 12.96 21.99 -9.52
N LYS A 78 12.44 22.18 -8.28
CA LYS A 78 13.28 22.40 -7.10
C LYS A 78 14.09 21.17 -6.68
N LEU A 79 13.52 19.98 -6.80
CA LEU A 79 14.24 18.73 -6.47
C LEU A 79 15.35 18.41 -7.47
N ASN A 80 15.16 18.79 -8.74
CA ASN A 80 16.10 18.51 -9.82
C ASN A 80 17.01 19.71 -10.16
N SER A 81 16.85 20.87 -9.49
CA SER A 81 17.79 21.99 -9.60
C SER A 81 19.04 21.69 -8.77
N PRO A 82 20.25 21.95 -9.30
CA PRO A 82 21.48 21.81 -8.50
C PRO A 82 21.42 22.79 -7.32
N ALA A 83 21.10 22.25 -6.13
CA ALA A 83 21.15 23.04 -4.91
C ALA A 83 22.61 23.42 -4.60
N PRO A 84 22.90 24.65 -4.17
CA PRO A 84 24.20 24.94 -3.59
C PRO A 84 24.40 24.02 -2.38
N LEU A 85 25.48 23.24 -2.38
CA LEU A 85 25.86 22.33 -1.30
C LEU A 85 25.83 23.12 0.02
N LYS A 86 24.83 22.90 0.87
CA LYS A 86 24.86 23.36 2.25
C LYS A 86 25.89 22.48 2.98
N GLU A 87 27.00 23.09 3.40
CA GLU A 87 27.97 22.47 4.29
C GLU A 87 27.26 21.93 5.54
N GLY A 88 27.40 20.64 5.82
CA GLY A 88 26.94 20.03 7.07
C GLY A 88 25.97 18.87 6.99
N VAL A 89 25.68 18.30 5.81
CA VAL A 89 24.92 17.05 5.70
C VAL A 89 25.86 15.86 5.81
N PRO A 90 25.71 14.93 6.79
CA PRO A 90 26.56 13.74 6.87
C PRO A 90 26.45 12.92 5.60
N ALA A 91 27.58 12.41 5.11
CA ALA A 91 27.64 11.52 3.97
C ALA A 91 26.74 10.28 4.18
N ALA A 92 26.03 9.86 3.14
CA ALA A 92 25.17 8.70 3.13
C ALA A 92 25.88 7.45 3.67
N HIS A 93 25.14 6.62 4.40
CA HIS A 93 25.63 5.39 5.02
C HIS A 93 26.32 4.49 3.97
N PRO A 94 27.46 3.83 4.30
CA PRO A 94 28.27 3.05 3.33
C PRO A 94 27.56 1.82 2.72
N SER A 95 26.36 1.47 3.18
CA SER A 95 25.55 0.36 2.65
C SER A 95 24.54 0.77 1.56
N SER A 96 24.46 2.04 1.20
CA SER A 96 23.70 2.45 0.02
C SER A 96 24.48 2.05 -1.23
N PRO A 97 23.86 1.41 -2.25
CA PRO A 97 24.55 1.15 -3.50
C PRO A 97 25.06 2.48 -4.03
N SER A 98 26.39 2.58 -4.17
CA SER A 98 27.05 3.75 -4.74
C SER A 98 26.57 3.92 -6.17
N PHE A 99 25.65 4.87 -6.39
CA PHE A 99 25.39 5.41 -7.71
C PHE A 99 26.68 6.14 -8.12
N GLY A 100 27.38 5.58 -9.09
CA GLY A 100 28.67 6.10 -9.52
C GLY A 100 28.56 7.52 -10.03
N GLY A 101 29.42 8.39 -9.51
CA GLY A 101 29.68 9.70 -10.05
C GLY A 101 28.71 10.78 -9.53
N VAL A 102 29.27 11.97 -9.22
CA VAL A 102 28.56 13.21 -8.91
C VAL A 102 27.74 13.64 -10.14
N GLY A 103 26.60 12.98 -10.37
CA GLY A 103 25.57 13.29 -11.33
C GLY A 103 24.27 13.45 -10.58
N GLU A 104 23.49 14.45 -10.92
CA GLU A 104 22.17 14.75 -10.38
C GLU A 104 21.32 13.48 -10.26
N VAL A 105 21.01 13.06 -9.01
CA VAL A 105 20.11 11.92 -8.76
C VAL A 105 18.68 12.44 -8.91
N GLU A 106 18.18 12.42 -10.13
CA GLU A 106 16.79 12.73 -10.42
C GLU A 106 15.92 11.59 -9.91
N VAL A 107 15.18 11.84 -8.81
CA VAL A 107 14.23 10.86 -8.27
C VAL A 107 12.85 11.08 -8.90
N PRO A 108 12.30 10.08 -9.61
CA PRO A 108 11.01 10.22 -10.28
C PRO A 108 9.88 10.53 -9.30
N LEU A 109 9.01 11.48 -9.69
CA LEU A 109 7.82 11.83 -8.95
C LEU A 109 6.60 11.05 -9.45
N VAL A 110 5.67 10.81 -8.53
CA VAL A 110 4.42 10.11 -8.82
C VAL A 110 3.23 10.95 -8.38
N ALA A 111 2.37 11.34 -9.31
CA ALA A 111 1.10 11.98 -9.00
C ALA A 111 0.05 10.95 -8.60
N ASP A 112 -0.60 11.15 -7.44
CA ASP A 112 -1.68 10.28 -6.94
C ASP A 112 -3.04 10.94 -7.20
N VAL A 113 -3.64 10.62 -8.34
CA VAL A 113 -4.89 11.22 -8.80
C VAL A 113 -6.09 10.34 -8.49
N HIS A 114 -7.14 10.97 -7.98
CA HIS A 114 -8.42 10.35 -7.69
C HIS A 114 -9.58 11.17 -8.24
N PHE A 115 -10.63 10.52 -8.75
CA PHE A 115 -11.92 11.08 -9.20
C PHE A 115 -11.88 12.06 -10.39
N GLN A 116 -10.74 12.60 -10.74
CA GLN A 116 -10.66 13.67 -11.77
C GLN A 116 -9.71 13.24 -12.89
N ALA A 117 -10.28 12.70 -13.95
CA ALA A 117 -9.51 12.22 -15.08
C ALA A 117 -8.71 13.33 -15.78
N ASP A 118 -9.23 14.56 -15.84
CA ASP A 118 -8.52 15.70 -16.45
C ASP A 118 -7.29 16.14 -15.63
N VAL A 119 -7.32 15.93 -14.31
CA VAL A 119 -6.14 16.13 -13.45
C VAL A 119 -5.06 15.09 -13.76
N ALA A 120 -5.44 13.84 -14.06
CA ALA A 120 -4.50 12.82 -14.51
C ALA A 120 -3.86 13.18 -15.85
N ASP A 121 -4.63 13.74 -16.79
CA ASP A 121 -4.13 14.22 -18.09
C ASP A 121 -3.09 15.35 -17.90
N ALA A 122 -3.37 16.31 -17.03
CA ALA A 122 -2.46 17.40 -16.73
C ALA A 122 -1.20 16.91 -15.99
N ALA A 123 -1.36 16.05 -14.97
CA ALA A 123 -0.25 15.51 -14.21
C ALA A 123 0.70 14.64 -15.06
N ALA A 124 0.16 13.91 -16.04
CA ALA A 124 0.95 13.09 -16.96
C ALA A 124 1.94 13.88 -17.82
N GLN A 125 1.79 15.21 -17.90
CA GLN A 125 2.69 16.10 -18.64
C GLN A 125 3.80 16.68 -17.75
N VAL A 126 3.75 16.42 -16.43
CA VAL A 126 4.63 17.07 -15.44
C VAL A 126 5.50 16.06 -14.68
N VAL A 127 4.98 14.84 -14.44
CA VAL A 127 5.66 13.84 -13.63
C VAL A 127 5.96 12.56 -14.41
N GLU A 128 6.89 11.74 -13.93
CA GLU A 128 7.33 10.52 -14.60
C GLU A 128 6.33 9.36 -14.45
N LYS A 129 5.42 9.43 -13.45
CA LYS A 129 4.39 8.42 -13.26
C LYS A 129 3.11 9.02 -12.70
N VAL A 130 1.97 8.66 -13.29
CA VAL A 130 0.65 8.99 -12.77
C VAL A 130 -0.02 7.74 -12.20
N ARG A 131 -0.53 7.81 -10.98
CA ARG A 131 -1.41 6.77 -10.45
C ARG A 131 -2.86 7.19 -10.61
N ILE A 132 -3.64 6.33 -11.22
CA ILE A 132 -5.09 6.39 -11.25
C ILE A 132 -5.71 5.20 -10.52
N ASN A 133 -6.92 5.39 -10.01
CA ASN A 133 -7.69 4.28 -9.42
C ASN A 133 -8.79 3.87 -10.39
N PRO A 134 -8.74 2.66 -10.97
CA PRO A 134 -9.78 2.13 -11.86
C PRO A 134 -11.20 2.27 -11.31
N GLY A 135 -11.36 2.14 -9.99
CA GLY A 135 -12.67 2.22 -9.33
C GLY A 135 -13.32 3.60 -9.30
N ASN A 136 -12.55 4.68 -9.57
CA ASN A 136 -13.08 6.05 -9.51
C ASN A 136 -12.51 6.99 -10.59
N TYR A 137 -11.87 6.44 -11.62
CA TYR A 137 -11.25 7.24 -12.67
C TYR A 137 -12.26 7.80 -13.66
N ILE A 138 -13.30 7.02 -14.00
CA ILE A 138 -14.32 7.38 -14.99
C ILE A 138 -15.67 7.58 -14.31
N ASP A 139 -15.97 6.70 -13.36
CA ASP A 139 -17.26 6.72 -12.69
C ASP A 139 -17.35 7.92 -11.74
N PRO A 140 -18.43 8.71 -11.79
CA PRO A 140 -18.68 9.74 -10.79
C PRO A 140 -18.76 9.10 -9.40
N ALA A 141 -18.60 9.92 -8.37
CA ALA A 141 -18.56 9.48 -6.98
C ALA A 141 -19.56 8.34 -6.70
N ARG A 142 -19.04 7.24 -6.19
CA ARG A 142 -19.76 6.01 -5.85
C ARG A 142 -21.06 6.31 -5.14
N ARG A 143 -22.17 5.84 -5.68
CA ARG A 143 -23.49 6.07 -5.09
C ARG A 143 -23.82 5.11 -3.95
N PHE A 144 -23.00 4.06 -3.72
CA PHE A 144 -23.24 2.99 -2.75
C PHE A 144 -24.63 2.31 -2.90
N LYS A 145 -25.21 2.38 -4.09
CA LYS A 145 -26.45 1.71 -4.45
C LYS A 145 -26.12 0.50 -5.31
N HIS A 146 -26.83 -0.60 -5.05
CA HIS A 146 -26.82 -1.71 -5.97
C HIS A 146 -27.51 -1.26 -7.26
N ILE A 147 -26.82 -1.30 -8.37
CA ILE A 147 -27.32 -0.96 -9.70
C ILE A 147 -27.18 -2.22 -10.52
N ASP A 148 -28.30 -2.77 -10.99
CA ASP A 148 -28.30 -3.89 -11.92
C ASP A 148 -28.03 -3.34 -13.32
N TYR A 149 -26.86 -3.67 -13.87
CA TYR A 149 -26.49 -3.37 -15.26
C TYR A 149 -26.96 -4.49 -16.18
N THR A 150 -27.67 -4.15 -17.26
CA THR A 150 -27.82 -5.07 -18.38
C THR A 150 -26.46 -5.27 -19.08
N GLU A 151 -26.37 -6.30 -19.94
CA GLU A 151 -25.11 -6.51 -20.68
C GLU A 151 -24.81 -5.34 -21.63
N GLU A 152 -25.84 -4.77 -22.27
CA GLU A 152 -25.72 -3.61 -23.15
C GLU A 152 -25.21 -2.37 -22.38
N GLU A 153 -25.76 -2.11 -21.19
CA GLU A 153 -25.33 -1.01 -20.33
C GLU A 153 -23.88 -1.23 -19.88
N TYR A 154 -23.52 -2.45 -19.48
CA TYR A 154 -22.16 -2.77 -19.08
C TYR A 154 -21.15 -2.54 -20.22
N GLN A 155 -21.49 -2.98 -21.44
CA GLN A 155 -20.64 -2.77 -22.62
C GLN A 155 -20.54 -1.29 -23.01
N ALA A 156 -21.60 -0.52 -22.84
CA ALA A 156 -21.56 0.94 -23.04
C ALA A 156 -20.61 1.64 -22.05
N GLU A 157 -20.59 1.20 -20.78
CA GLU A 157 -19.63 1.69 -19.79
C GLU A 157 -18.18 1.35 -20.18
N LEU A 158 -17.92 0.12 -20.65
CA LEU A 158 -16.61 -0.28 -21.17
C LEU A 158 -16.20 0.57 -22.38
N GLY A 159 -17.14 0.94 -23.23
CA GLY A 159 -16.90 1.88 -24.34
C GLY A 159 -16.42 3.26 -23.83
N ARG A 160 -17.10 3.82 -22.83
CA ARG A 160 -16.70 5.09 -22.20
C ARG A 160 -15.33 5.00 -21.51
N LEU A 161 -15.06 3.86 -20.84
CA LEU A 161 -13.76 3.58 -20.24
C LEU A 161 -12.67 3.60 -21.32
N ARG A 162 -12.87 2.87 -22.43
CA ARG A 162 -11.91 2.83 -23.53
C ARG A 162 -11.63 4.23 -24.07
N GLU A 163 -12.66 4.99 -24.41
CA GLU A 163 -12.51 6.35 -24.96
C GLU A 163 -11.71 7.26 -24.02
N ARG A 164 -12.11 7.32 -22.75
CA ARG A 164 -11.48 8.22 -21.78
C ARG A 164 -10.05 7.79 -21.44
N PHE A 165 -9.81 6.49 -21.29
CA PHE A 165 -8.50 5.98 -20.95
C PHE A 165 -7.52 6.08 -22.11
N THR A 166 -7.95 5.85 -23.35
CA THR A 166 -7.15 6.03 -24.57
C THR A 166 -6.61 7.46 -24.67
N ARG A 167 -7.41 8.46 -24.27
CA ARG A 167 -6.92 9.86 -24.20
C ARG A 167 -5.72 10.02 -23.28
N LEU A 168 -5.77 9.47 -22.05
CA LEU A 168 -4.65 9.50 -21.11
C LEU A 168 -3.45 8.71 -21.66
N LEU A 169 -3.68 7.53 -22.25
CA LEU A 169 -2.61 6.73 -22.85
C LEU A 169 -1.84 7.49 -23.92
N ASN A 170 -2.53 8.27 -24.76
CA ASN A 170 -1.89 9.08 -25.81
C ASN A 170 -1.05 10.22 -25.22
N ILE A 171 -1.53 10.88 -24.17
CA ILE A 171 -0.73 11.88 -23.43
C ILE A 171 0.53 11.22 -22.85
N CYS A 172 0.37 10.07 -22.18
CA CYS A 172 1.48 9.33 -21.58
C CYS A 172 2.50 8.84 -22.63
N LYS A 173 2.05 8.46 -23.84
CA LYS A 173 2.96 8.12 -24.96
C LYS A 173 3.79 9.34 -25.36
N THR A 174 3.17 10.51 -25.48
CA THR A 174 3.83 11.77 -25.90
C THR A 174 4.85 12.23 -24.87
N HIS A 175 4.53 12.13 -23.57
CA HIS A 175 5.37 12.63 -22.48
C HIS A 175 6.25 11.54 -21.83
N HIS A 176 6.21 10.29 -22.34
CA HIS A 176 6.93 9.14 -21.79
C HIS A 176 6.60 8.82 -20.32
N THR A 177 5.38 9.15 -19.91
CA THR A 177 4.90 8.98 -18.54
C THR A 177 4.39 7.57 -18.31
N ALA A 178 4.80 6.93 -17.22
CA ALA A 178 4.25 5.63 -16.82
C ALA A 178 2.90 5.79 -16.12
N ILE A 179 2.06 4.75 -16.21
CA ILE A 179 0.79 4.71 -15.49
C ILE A 179 0.86 3.64 -14.41
N ARG A 180 0.40 3.96 -13.19
CA ARG A 180 0.07 2.95 -12.20
C ARG A 180 -1.44 2.80 -12.08
N LEU A 181 -1.94 1.62 -12.42
CA LEU A 181 -3.31 1.21 -12.12
C LEU A 181 -3.37 0.73 -10.67
N GLY A 182 -3.98 1.53 -9.80
CA GLY A 182 -3.96 1.29 -8.36
C GLY A 182 -5.36 1.06 -7.80
N VAL A 183 -5.76 -0.22 -7.65
CA VAL A 183 -7.03 -0.63 -7.06
C VAL A 183 -6.89 -0.84 -5.56
N ASN A 184 -7.85 -0.36 -4.79
CA ASN A 184 -7.97 -0.61 -3.36
C ASN A 184 -9.29 -1.34 -3.06
N HIS A 185 -9.24 -2.32 -2.15
CA HIS A 185 -10.43 -2.95 -1.60
C HIS A 185 -11.41 -1.89 -1.06
N GLY A 186 -12.70 -2.06 -1.29
CA GLY A 186 -13.72 -1.09 -0.92
C GLY A 186 -13.84 0.14 -1.82
N SER A 187 -12.96 0.29 -2.83
CA SER A 187 -12.95 1.44 -3.75
C SER A 187 -13.11 1.00 -5.21
N LEU A 188 -14.07 0.12 -5.47
CA LEU A 188 -14.41 -0.38 -6.80
C LEU A 188 -15.54 0.46 -7.42
N SER A 189 -15.63 0.49 -8.75
CA SER A 189 -16.75 1.14 -9.45
C SER A 189 -18.07 0.43 -9.20
N ASP A 190 -19.20 1.16 -9.28
CA ASP A 190 -20.54 0.57 -9.10
C ASP A 190 -20.81 -0.54 -10.12
N ARG A 191 -20.27 -0.43 -11.34
CA ARG A 191 -20.31 -1.46 -12.38
C ARG A 191 -19.65 -2.77 -11.93
N ILE A 192 -18.43 -2.70 -11.39
CA ILE A 192 -17.72 -3.87 -10.85
C ILE A 192 -18.44 -4.42 -9.64
N MET A 193 -18.88 -3.53 -8.72
CA MET A 193 -19.63 -3.93 -7.52
C MET A 193 -20.90 -4.69 -7.83
N SER A 194 -21.63 -4.30 -8.87
CA SER A 194 -22.89 -4.96 -9.29
C SER A 194 -22.65 -6.37 -9.81
N ARG A 195 -21.58 -6.59 -10.57
CA ARG A 195 -21.31 -7.87 -11.24
C ARG A 195 -20.46 -8.83 -10.41
N TYR A 196 -19.45 -8.32 -9.72
CA TYR A 196 -18.43 -9.13 -9.05
C TYR A 196 -18.41 -8.93 -7.53
N GLY A 197 -19.06 -7.88 -7.00
CA GLY A 197 -19.01 -7.50 -5.59
C GLY A 197 -17.64 -6.94 -5.17
N ASP A 198 -17.52 -6.66 -3.87
CA ASP A 198 -16.26 -6.23 -3.24
C ASP A 198 -15.41 -7.46 -2.88
N THR A 199 -14.95 -8.14 -3.89
CA THR A 199 -14.27 -9.44 -3.80
C THR A 199 -12.91 -9.42 -4.50
N PRO A 200 -12.03 -10.39 -4.23
CA PRO A 200 -10.80 -10.56 -5.01
C PRO A 200 -11.04 -10.60 -6.53
N ALA A 201 -12.07 -11.28 -6.99
CA ALA A 201 -12.43 -11.34 -8.42
C ALA A 201 -12.82 -9.96 -8.96
N GLY A 202 -13.61 -9.18 -8.21
CA GLY A 202 -13.99 -7.82 -8.59
C GLY A 202 -12.78 -6.87 -8.66
N MET A 203 -11.86 -6.99 -7.70
CA MET A 203 -10.61 -6.20 -7.72
C MET A 203 -9.75 -6.55 -8.93
N VAL A 204 -9.63 -7.84 -9.28
CA VAL A 204 -8.90 -8.31 -10.46
C VAL A 204 -9.53 -7.77 -11.74
N GLU A 205 -10.84 -7.95 -11.92
CA GLU A 205 -11.52 -7.49 -13.14
C GLU A 205 -11.45 -5.97 -13.31
N SER A 206 -11.52 -5.21 -12.20
CA SER A 206 -11.33 -3.76 -12.21
C SER A 206 -9.98 -3.33 -12.82
N VAL A 207 -8.92 -4.12 -12.62
CA VAL A 207 -7.61 -3.91 -13.26
C VAL A 207 -7.63 -4.41 -14.71
N MET A 208 -8.14 -5.62 -14.94
CA MET A 208 -8.06 -6.29 -16.24
C MET A 208 -8.80 -5.54 -17.35
N GLU A 209 -9.92 -4.88 -17.05
CA GLU A 209 -10.62 -4.02 -18.00
C GLU A 209 -9.69 -2.92 -18.56
N PHE A 210 -8.91 -2.26 -17.70
CA PHE A 210 -7.95 -1.24 -18.11
C PHE A 210 -6.75 -1.82 -18.85
N LEU A 211 -6.26 -3.00 -18.42
CA LEU A 211 -5.12 -3.65 -19.08
C LEU A 211 -5.47 -4.09 -20.50
N ARG A 212 -6.67 -4.64 -20.72
CA ARG A 212 -7.12 -5.02 -22.07
C ARG A 212 -7.17 -3.81 -23.00
N VAL A 213 -7.62 -2.65 -22.51
CA VAL A 213 -7.57 -1.39 -23.28
C VAL A 213 -6.13 -0.99 -23.56
N ALA A 214 -5.27 -0.97 -22.56
CA ALA A 214 -3.87 -0.56 -22.72
C ALA A 214 -3.12 -1.45 -23.74
N VAL A 215 -3.31 -2.76 -23.66
CA VAL A 215 -2.71 -3.72 -24.60
C VAL A 215 -3.24 -3.48 -26.03
N SER A 216 -4.56 -3.26 -26.19
CA SER A 216 -5.14 -2.97 -27.51
C SER A 216 -4.63 -1.66 -28.10
N GLU A 217 -4.28 -0.68 -27.24
CA GLU A 217 -3.67 0.60 -27.62
C GLU A 217 -2.14 0.53 -27.69
N GLN A 218 -1.53 -0.65 -27.52
CA GLN A 218 -0.08 -0.85 -27.53
C GLN A 218 0.68 0.02 -26.50
N PHE A 219 0.09 0.23 -25.33
CA PHE A 219 0.71 0.94 -24.22
C PHE A 219 1.12 -0.04 -23.11
N MET A 220 2.42 -0.29 -23.00
CA MET A 220 2.98 -1.28 -22.07
C MET A 220 3.66 -0.65 -20.85
N ASN A 221 3.73 0.69 -20.76
CA ASN A 221 4.42 1.38 -19.68
C ASN A 221 3.55 1.50 -18.42
N ILE A 222 3.16 0.34 -17.87
CA ILE A 222 2.21 0.21 -16.77
C ILE A 222 2.81 -0.54 -15.60
N VAL A 223 2.50 -0.07 -14.39
CA VAL A 223 2.69 -0.77 -13.11
C VAL A 223 1.31 -1.00 -12.50
N ILE A 224 1.10 -2.13 -11.87
CA ILE A 224 -0.18 -2.46 -11.24
C ILE A 224 -0.04 -2.52 -9.72
N SER A 225 -1.03 -2.08 -8.98
CA SER A 225 -1.14 -2.36 -7.55
C SER A 225 -2.57 -2.72 -7.17
N VAL A 226 -2.70 -3.79 -6.39
CA VAL A 226 -3.95 -4.16 -5.74
C VAL A 226 -3.68 -4.22 -4.26
N LYS A 227 -4.42 -3.45 -3.47
CA LYS A 227 -4.17 -3.26 -2.06
C LYS A 227 -5.43 -3.45 -1.22
N ALA A 228 -5.25 -3.97 -0.02
CA ALA A 228 -6.27 -4.06 1.01
C ALA A 228 -5.63 -3.86 2.39
N SER A 229 -6.41 -3.49 3.39
CA SER A 229 -6.02 -3.50 4.79
C SER A 229 -6.02 -4.92 5.37
N ASN A 230 -6.82 -5.81 4.80
CA ASN A 230 -6.81 -7.25 5.08
C ASN A 230 -5.69 -7.91 4.27
N THR A 231 -4.66 -8.39 4.96
CA THR A 231 -3.47 -9.00 4.36
C THR A 231 -3.79 -10.23 3.52
N ARG A 232 -4.72 -11.08 4.00
CA ARG A 232 -5.13 -12.30 3.29
C ARG A 232 -5.83 -11.96 1.98
N ILE A 233 -6.82 -11.06 2.01
CA ILE A 233 -7.51 -10.59 0.80
C ILE A 233 -6.52 -9.98 -0.20
N MET A 234 -5.57 -9.18 0.29
CA MET A 234 -4.54 -8.56 -0.56
C MET A 234 -3.69 -9.62 -1.27
N VAL A 235 -3.17 -10.61 -0.55
CA VAL A 235 -2.31 -11.66 -1.09
C VAL A 235 -3.09 -12.56 -2.06
N GLU A 236 -4.29 -13.02 -1.69
CA GLU A 236 -5.16 -13.82 -2.54
C GLU A 236 -5.49 -13.08 -3.85
N THR A 237 -5.81 -11.79 -3.76
CA THR A 237 -6.15 -10.97 -4.94
C THR A 237 -4.95 -10.80 -5.88
N VAL A 238 -3.75 -10.54 -5.34
CA VAL A 238 -2.55 -10.38 -6.17
C VAL A 238 -2.19 -11.70 -6.87
N ARG A 239 -2.28 -12.84 -6.16
CA ARG A 239 -2.08 -14.18 -6.75
C ARG A 239 -3.09 -14.46 -7.87
N LEU A 240 -4.36 -14.14 -7.64
CA LEU A 240 -5.42 -14.28 -8.64
C LEU A 240 -5.16 -13.39 -9.86
N LEU A 241 -4.74 -12.13 -9.65
CA LEU A 241 -4.40 -11.20 -10.72
C LEU A 241 -3.24 -11.72 -11.57
N VAL A 242 -2.18 -12.24 -10.93
CA VAL A 242 -1.05 -12.85 -11.65
C VAL A 242 -1.53 -13.99 -12.53
N GLY A 243 -2.33 -14.92 -11.97
CA GLY A 243 -2.89 -16.03 -12.75
C GLY A 243 -3.81 -15.59 -13.89
N GLN A 244 -4.56 -14.48 -13.72
CA GLN A 244 -5.41 -13.95 -14.79
C GLN A 244 -4.58 -13.26 -15.90
N MET A 245 -3.56 -12.49 -15.51
CA MET A 245 -2.62 -11.89 -16.47
C MET A 245 -1.91 -12.96 -17.30
N ASP A 246 -1.43 -14.03 -16.66
CA ASP A 246 -0.72 -15.11 -17.34
C ASP A 246 -1.63 -15.82 -18.36
N LYS A 247 -2.92 -16.04 -18.03
CA LYS A 247 -3.91 -16.60 -18.97
C LYS A 247 -4.16 -15.72 -20.20
N GLU A 248 -4.06 -14.39 -20.04
CA GLU A 248 -4.25 -13.42 -21.12
C GLU A 248 -2.94 -12.99 -21.78
N GLY A 249 -1.82 -13.65 -21.47
CA GLY A 249 -0.50 -13.36 -22.06
C GLY A 249 0.11 -12.03 -21.59
N MET A 250 -0.25 -11.56 -20.41
CA MET A 250 0.21 -10.30 -19.83
C MET A 250 1.18 -10.57 -18.68
N ALA A 251 2.20 -9.73 -18.53
CA ALA A 251 3.20 -9.87 -17.48
C ALA A 251 3.65 -8.50 -16.94
N PHE A 252 2.70 -7.64 -16.59
CA PHE A 252 2.99 -6.30 -16.06
C PHE A 252 3.62 -6.36 -14.67
N PRO A 253 4.53 -5.41 -14.34
CA PRO A 253 5.14 -5.30 -13.02
C PRO A 253 4.14 -4.89 -11.95
N LEU A 254 4.39 -5.37 -10.72
CA LEU A 254 3.52 -5.22 -9.57
C LEU A 254 4.14 -4.35 -8.48
N HIS A 255 3.34 -3.41 -7.96
CA HIS A 255 3.66 -2.59 -6.80
C HIS A 255 2.92 -3.15 -5.57
N LEU A 256 3.69 -3.67 -4.62
CA LEU A 256 3.16 -4.28 -3.41
C LEU A 256 2.98 -3.28 -2.27
N GLY A 257 2.03 -3.55 -1.41
CA GLY A 257 1.82 -2.81 -0.17
C GLY A 257 0.50 -3.15 0.50
N VAL A 258 0.49 -3.18 1.81
CA VAL A 258 -0.72 -3.25 2.64
C VAL A 258 -1.19 -1.83 2.89
N THR A 259 -2.49 -1.54 2.71
CA THR A 259 -3.05 -0.23 3.08
C THR A 259 -3.39 -0.20 4.56
N GLU A 260 -3.31 0.98 5.15
CA GLU A 260 -3.74 1.25 6.54
C GLU A 260 -3.17 0.20 7.52
N ALA A 261 -1.87 -0.10 7.40
CA ALA A 261 -1.23 -1.11 8.22
C ALA A 261 -1.15 -0.71 9.71
N GLY A 262 -1.25 0.58 10.01
CA GLY A 262 -1.14 1.11 11.36
C GLY A 262 0.25 1.69 11.65
N GLU A 263 0.65 1.68 12.92
CA GLU A 263 1.92 2.25 13.37
C GLU A 263 2.71 1.24 14.21
N GLY A 264 3.97 1.56 14.51
CA GLY A 264 4.84 0.78 15.40
C GLY A 264 5.05 -0.65 14.94
N GLU A 265 5.12 -1.57 15.88
CA GLU A 265 5.34 -2.99 15.63
C GLU A 265 4.18 -3.59 14.82
N ASP A 266 2.91 -3.25 15.14
CA ASP A 266 1.73 -3.80 14.46
C ASP A 266 1.74 -3.49 12.96
N GLY A 267 2.05 -2.25 12.57
CA GLY A 267 2.12 -1.85 11.18
C GLY A 267 3.24 -2.56 10.41
N ARG A 268 4.40 -2.74 11.05
CA ARG A 268 5.56 -3.45 10.50
C ARG A 268 5.25 -4.93 10.30
N ILE A 269 4.70 -5.60 11.31
CA ILE A 269 4.30 -7.02 11.24
C ILE A 269 3.27 -7.23 10.13
N LYS A 270 2.23 -6.39 10.09
CA LYS A 270 1.17 -6.50 9.09
C LYS A 270 1.70 -6.31 7.66
N SER A 271 2.60 -5.34 7.47
CA SER A 271 3.28 -5.13 6.19
C SER A 271 4.16 -6.31 5.82
N ALA A 272 4.93 -6.86 6.78
CA ALA A 272 5.81 -8.00 6.57
C ALA A 272 5.04 -9.27 6.19
N VAL A 273 3.93 -9.57 6.89
CA VAL A 273 3.05 -10.70 6.57
C VAL A 273 2.52 -10.61 5.14
N GLY A 274 1.95 -9.44 4.76
CA GLY A 274 1.31 -9.30 3.45
C GLY A 274 2.31 -9.18 2.29
N ILE A 275 3.30 -8.30 2.42
CA ILE A 275 4.31 -8.08 1.37
C ILE A 275 5.25 -9.28 1.29
N GLY A 276 5.67 -9.83 2.44
CA GLY A 276 6.59 -10.96 2.50
C GLY A 276 6.04 -12.22 1.84
N ALA A 277 4.75 -12.51 2.00
CA ALA A 277 4.11 -13.65 1.35
C ALA A 277 4.22 -13.58 -0.18
N LEU A 278 4.03 -12.38 -0.77
CA LEU A 278 4.13 -12.18 -2.22
C LEU A 278 5.57 -12.16 -2.70
N LEU A 279 6.49 -11.54 -1.95
CA LEU A 279 7.92 -11.59 -2.26
C LEU A 279 8.45 -13.02 -2.24
N ALA A 280 8.01 -13.84 -1.29
CA ALA A 280 8.37 -15.27 -1.24
C ALA A 280 7.88 -16.06 -2.47
N ASP A 281 6.76 -15.66 -3.07
CA ASP A 281 6.26 -16.21 -4.34
C ASP A 281 7.04 -15.68 -5.56
N GLY A 282 8.03 -14.80 -5.36
CA GLY A 282 8.73 -14.10 -6.43
C GLY A 282 7.91 -12.99 -7.09
N ILE A 283 6.81 -12.58 -6.49
CA ILE A 283 5.90 -11.54 -6.97
C ILE A 283 6.28 -10.20 -6.35
N GLY A 284 6.48 -9.18 -7.18
CA GLY A 284 6.74 -7.81 -6.75
C GLY A 284 7.94 -7.17 -7.41
N ASP A 285 7.74 -5.97 -7.91
CA ASP A 285 8.73 -5.19 -8.66
C ASP A 285 9.00 -3.83 -8.02
N THR A 286 8.08 -3.37 -7.19
CA THR A 286 8.25 -2.21 -6.32
C THR A 286 7.40 -2.39 -5.06
N VAL A 287 7.86 -1.82 -3.95
CA VAL A 287 7.26 -1.99 -2.62
C VAL A 287 7.03 -0.62 -1.97
N ARG A 288 5.90 -0.49 -1.26
CA ARG A 288 5.69 0.55 -0.26
C ARG A 288 5.14 -0.06 1.02
N VAL A 289 5.85 0.11 2.11
CA VAL A 289 5.30 -0.04 3.46
C VAL A 289 4.51 1.23 3.79
N SER A 290 3.33 1.10 4.41
CA SER A 290 2.46 2.24 4.74
C SER A 290 2.24 2.28 6.25
N LEU A 291 2.92 3.19 6.94
CA LEU A 291 2.82 3.36 8.38
C LEU A 291 2.18 4.71 8.73
N SER A 292 1.46 4.78 9.85
CA SER A 292 0.93 6.03 10.39
C SER A 292 2.04 6.82 11.13
N GLU A 293 3.18 6.96 10.45
CA GLU A 293 4.43 7.58 10.93
C GLU A 293 4.98 8.58 9.91
N ALA A 294 6.17 9.14 10.16
CA ALA A 294 6.86 9.94 9.16
C ALA A 294 7.26 9.05 7.96
N PRO A 295 7.06 9.50 6.71
CA PRO A 295 7.27 8.66 5.52
C PRO A 295 8.69 8.11 5.38
N GLU A 296 9.68 8.81 5.90
CA GLU A 296 11.07 8.36 5.92
C GLU A 296 11.29 7.09 6.76
N ASN A 297 10.42 6.80 7.74
CA ASN A 297 10.49 5.60 8.58
C ASN A 297 9.99 4.34 7.84
N GLU A 298 9.20 4.49 6.78
CA GLU A 298 8.69 3.37 5.97
C GLU A 298 9.82 2.70 5.15
N ILE A 299 10.82 3.47 4.78
CA ILE A 299 11.80 3.11 3.75
C ILE A 299 12.78 2.03 4.24
N PRO A 300 13.40 2.14 5.43
CA PRO A 300 14.25 1.08 5.96
C PRO A 300 13.50 -0.25 6.13
N VAL A 301 12.23 -0.19 6.58
CA VAL A 301 11.37 -1.38 6.74
C VAL A 301 11.12 -2.06 5.39
N ALA A 302 10.79 -1.27 4.36
CA ALA A 302 10.57 -1.79 3.01
C ALA A 302 11.86 -2.40 2.43
N ARG A 303 13.02 -1.77 2.66
CA ARG A 303 14.31 -2.26 2.23
C ARG A 303 14.66 -3.57 2.92
N ALA A 304 14.53 -3.65 4.23
CA ALA A 304 14.80 -4.87 4.99
C ALA A 304 13.95 -6.06 4.50
N LEU A 305 12.66 -5.83 4.22
CA LEU A 305 11.80 -6.87 3.66
C LEU A 305 12.25 -7.33 2.27
N VAL A 306 12.63 -6.41 1.39
CA VAL A 306 13.13 -6.77 0.05
C VAL A 306 14.43 -7.55 0.17
N ASP A 307 15.39 -7.05 0.96
CA ASP A 307 16.72 -7.64 1.09
C ASP A 307 16.64 -9.05 1.70
N TYR A 308 15.70 -9.30 2.60
CA TYR A 308 15.45 -10.64 3.16
C TYR A 308 15.21 -11.70 2.07
N PHE A 309 14.42 -11.38 1.03
CA PHE A 309 14.09 -12.35 -0.02
C PHE A 309 15.11 -12.40 -1.17
N VAL A 310 15.73 -11.27 -1.52
CA VAL A 310 16.64 -11.22 -2.68
C VAL A 310 18.10 -11.56 -2.32
N SER A 311 18.45 -11.57 -1.03
CA SER A 311 19.80 -11.90 -0.56
C SER A 311 20.07 -13.39 -0.67
N PRO A 312 21.31 -13.82 -1.06
CA PRO A 312 21.72 -15.22 -0.96
C PRO A 312 21.64 -15.79 0.46
N GLN A 313 21.61 -14.93 1.48
CA GLN A 313 21.46 -15.32 2.90
C GLN A 313 20.03 -15.77 3.22
N SER A 314 19.01 -15.41 2.43
CA SER A 314 17.62 -15.81 2.63
C SER A 314 17.41 -17.33 2.64
N ILE A 315 18.27 -18.08 1.93
CA ILE A 315 18.27 -19.56 1.92
C ILE A 315 18.54 -20.13 3.30
N ARG A 316 19.32 -19.46 4.14
CA ARG A 316 19.68 -19.94 5.50
C ARG A 316 18.52 -19.87 6.49
N TYR A 317 17.60 -18.94 6.33
CA TYR A 317 16.47 -18.75 7.25
C TYR A 317 15.37 -19.81 7.04
N ALA A 318 15.21 -20.30 5.81
CA ALA A 318 14.27 -21.38 5.50
C ALA A 318 14.70 -22.72 6.16
N ASP A 319 16.00 -22.94 6.36
CA ASP A 319 16.53 -24.17 6.97
C ASP A 319 16.14 -24.33 8.46
N ASN A 320 15.82 -23.22 9.12
CA ASN A 320 15.43 -23.18 10.53
C ASN A 320 13.91 -23.15 10.75
N THR A 321 13.13 -23.36 9.69
CA THR A 321 11.66 -23.38 9.77
C THR A 321 11.14 -24.81 9.62
N ARG A 322 10.30 -25.21 10.55
CA ARG A 322 9.67 -26.53 10.57
C ARG A 322 8.16 -26.41 10.76
N ILE A 323 7.42 -27.20 10.05
CA ILE A 323 5.97 -27.36 10.26
C ILE A 323 5.73 -28.72 10.90
N ALA A 324 5.06 -28.75 12.04
CA ALA A 324 4.54 -29.93 12.66
C ALA A 324 3.07 -30.11 12.25
N GLU A 325 2.81 -31.12 11.42
CA GLU A 325 1.47 -31.41 10.87
C GLU A 325 0.51 -31.90 11.96
N GLU A 326 1.03 -32.54 13.03
CA GLU A 326 0.25 -33.13 14.12
C GLU A 326 -0.54 -32.08 14.92
N ASP A 327 0.00 -30.83 15.05
CA ASP A 327 -0.60 -29.74 15.82
C ASP A 327 -0.76 -28.45 15.01
N ASN A 328 -0.55 -28.49 13.70
CA ASN A 328 -0.62 -27.34 12.78
C ASN A 328 0.23 -26.15 13.25
N THR A 329 1.42 -26.43 13.79
CA THR A 329 2.31 -25.42 14.36
C THR A 329 3.53 -25.15 13.46
N ILE A 330 3.83 -23.87 13.22
CA ILE A 330 5.05 -23.41 12.61
C ILE A 330 6.07 -23.17 13.72
N TYR A 331 7.23 -23.78 13.61
CA TYR A 331 8.40 -23.51 14.44
C TYR A 331 9.39 -22.72 13.60
N TYR A 332 9.73 -21.52 14.04
CA TYR A 332 10.66 -20.63 13.36
C TYR A 332 11.76 -20.18 14.32
N SER A 333 12.99 -20.24 13.87
CA SER A 333 14.13 -19.74 14.63
C SER A 333 15.13 -19.04 13.73
N ASN A 334 15.77 -18.01 14.23
CA ASN A 334 16.97 -17.41 13.68
C ASN A 334 17.81 -16.79 14.80
N ASP A 335 18.98 -16.27 14.46
CA ASP A 335 19.97 -15.69 15.36
C ASP A 335 20.14 -14.16 15.18
N ASP A 336 19.13 -13.50 14.60
CA ASP A 336 19.12 -12.04 14.51
C ASP A 336 19.31 -11.42 15.89
N THR A 337 20.23 -10.47 16.00
CA THR A 337 20.49 -9.72 17.24
C THR A 337 19.70 -8.42 17.29
N ASP A 338 19.20 -7.94 16.16
CA ASP A 338 18.31 -6.79 16.04
C ASP A 338 16.86 -7.23 16.12
N TRP A 339 16.10 -6.64 17.05
CA TRP A 339 14.70 -7.00 17.25
C TRP A 339 13.80 -6.66 16.06
N GLU A 340 14.02 -5.51 15.43
CA GLU A 340 13.20 -5.08 14.31
C GLU A 340 13.40 -6.00 13.10
N LEU A 341 14.64 -6.40 12.82
CA LEU A 341 14.94 -7.38 11.76
C LEU A 341 14.34 -8.74 12.09
N PHE A 342 14.52 -9.24 13.31
CA PHE A 342 13.91 -10.52 13.73
C PHE A 342 12.40 -10.52 13.53
N GLN A 343 11.73 -9.45 13.97
CA GLN A 343 10.30 -9.27 13.85
C GLN A 343 9.83 -9.29 12.39
N LEU A 344 10.52 -8.57 11.50
CA LEU A 344 10.20 -8.52 10.08
C LEU A 344 10.40 -9.87 9.40
N HIS A 345 11.51 -10.54 9.66
CA HIS A 345 11.84 -11.86 9.09
C HIS A 345 10.85 -12.93 9.56
N ALA A 346 10.60 -13.02 10.87
CA ALA A 346 9.63 -13.95 11.44
C ALA A 346 8.21 -13.71 10.89
N ALA A 347 7.78 -12.44 10.80
CA ALA A 347 6.46 -12.11 10.28
C ALA A 347 6.31 -12.43 8.79
N ALA A 348 7.32 -12.15 7.98
CA ALA A 348 7.31 -12.43 6.55
C ALA A 348 7.27 -13.95 6.28
N GLU A 349 8.10 -14.71 6.98
CA GLU A 349 8.19 -16.17 6.78
C GLU A 349 6.98 -16.90 7.37
N CYS A 350 6.65 -16.66 8.64
CA CYS A 350 5.52 -17.34 9.27
C CYS A 350 4.19 -16.94 8.65
N GLY A 351 4.01 -15.66 8.28
CA GLY A 351 2.77 -15.18 7.65
C GLY A 351 2.43 -15.93 6.37
N ARG A 352 3.43 -16.16 5.52
CA ARG A 352 3.30 -16.96 4.30
C ARG A 352 2.87 -18.41 4.62
N LEU A 353 3.57 -19.05 5.55
CA LEU A 353 3.38 -20.46 5.89
C LEU A 353 2.04 -20.72 6.56
N LEU A 354 1.50 -19.75 7.34
CA LEU A 354 0.16 -19.85 7.93
C LEU A 354 -0.91 -20.11 6.86
N TRP A 355 -0.81 -19.48 5.70
CA TRP A 355 -1.78 -19.66 4.62
C TRP A 355 -1.45 -20.85 3.73
N GLU A 356 -0.18 -21.11 3.45
CA GLU A 356 0.24 -22.20 2.56
C GLU A 356 -0.08 -23.58 3.17
N TYR A 357 0.07 -23.72 4.50
CA TYR A 357 -0.11 -25.00 5.21
C TYR A 357 -1.34 -25.03 6.13
N ASN A 358 -2.18 -23.99 6.11
CA ASN A 358 -3.31 -23.84 7.04
C ASN A 358 -2.90 -23.99 8.51
N ALA A 359 -1.70 -23.51 8.86
CA ALA A 359 -1.22 -23.58 10.23
C ALA A 359 -2.01 -22.62 11.13
N THR A 360 -2.14 -23.00 12.41
CA THR A 360 -2.95 -22.25 13.38
C THR A 360 -2.16 -21.73 14.57
N ASN A 361 -0.90 -22.15 14.70
CA ASN A 361 0.00 -21.75 15.77
C ASN A 361 1.40 -21.43 15.25
N ILE A 362 2.13 -20.61 16.03
CA ILE A 362 3.52 -20.26 15.77
C ILE A 362 4.29 -20.36 17.08
N VAL A 363 5.45 -20.99 17.04
CA VAL A 363 6.45 -20.99 18.10
C VAL A 363 7.72 -20.35 17.56
N LEU A 364 8.09 -19.21 18.13
CA LEU A 364 9.30 -18.49 17.78
C LEU A 364 10.41 -18.82 18.79
N SER A 365 11.64 -18.93 18.29
CA SER A 365 12.84 -19.11 19.10
C SER A 365 13.95 -18.20 18.59
N ASN A 366 14.61 -17.52 19.53
CA ASN A 366 15.80 -16.72 19.27
C ASN A 366 16.61 -16.59 20.57
N PRO A 367 17.94 -16.79 20.57
CA PRO A 367 18.75 -16.78 21.80
C PRO A 367 18.89 -15.40 22.43
N HIS A 368 18.60 -14.31 21.71
CA HIS A 368 18.80 -12.92 22.17
C HIS A 368 17.55 -12.29 22.77
N PHE A 369 16.36 -12.91 22.61
CA PHE A 369 15.08 -12.32 23.05
C PHE A 369 14.33 -13.21 24.02
N GLY A 370 13.72 -12.58 25.05
CA GLY A 370 12.98 -13.30 26.10
C GLY A 370 11.69 -13.95 25.59
N ALA A 371 11.31 -15.10 26.19
CA ALA A 371 10.18 -15.91 25.80
C ALA A 371 8.85 -15.13 25.71
N ASN A 372 8.55 -14.24 26.66
CA ASN A 372 7.33 -13.43 26.67
C ASN A 372 7.23 -12.50 25.44
N ARG A 373 8.38 -11.96 24.99
CA ARG A 373 8.43 -11.09 23.82
C ARG A 373 8.20 -11.89 22.53
N LEU A 374 8.78 -13.08 22.45
CA LEU A 374 8.61 -14.01 21.33
C LEU A 374 7.16 -14.51 21.24
N GLU A 375 6.54 -14.88 22.37
CA GLU A 375 5.13 -15.29 22.43
C GLU A 375 4.19 -14.16 21.97
N ARG A 376 4.45 -12.92 22.41
CA ARG A 376 3.68 -11.76 21.95
C ARG A 376 3.79 -11.59 20.44
N LEU A 377 5.00 -11.65 19.89
CA LEU A 377 5.22 -11.57 18.44
C LEU A 377 4.50 -12.67 17.68
N SER A 378 4.49 -13.92 18.19
CA SER A 378 3.73 -15.02 17.61
C SER A 378 2.23 -14.69 17.50
N LYS A 379 1.64 -14.10 18.56
CA LYS A 379 0.23 -13.67 18.59
C LYS A 379 -0.03 -12.54 17.60
N ASP A 380 0.87 -11.57 17.52
CA ASP A 380 0.74 -10.43 16.62
C ASP A 380 0.83 -10.88 15.13
N ILE A 381 1.69 -11.85 14.80
CA ILE A 381 1.77 -12.45 13.46
C ILE A 381 0.48 -13.22 13.12
N LEU A 382 -0.04 -14.04 14.05
CA LEU A 382 -1.30 -14.76 13.87
C LEU A 382 -2.48 -13.81 13.61
N GLN A 383 -2.51 -12.68 14.32
CA GLN A 383 -3.53 -11.65 14.11
C GLN A 383 -3.35 -10.92 12.77
N ALA A 384 -2.13 -10.54 12.41
CA ALA A 384 -1.82 -9.90 11.13
C ALA A 384 -2.14 -10.80 9.93
N ALA A 385 -1.98 -12.12 10.08
CA ALA A 385 -2.37 -13.12 9.09
C ALA A 385 -3.87 -13.49 9.12
N ARG A 386 -4.67 -12.88 9.98
CA ARG A 386 -6.11 -13.17 10.14
C ARG A 386 -6.43 -14.62 10.53
N VAL A 387 -5.52 -15.29 11.22
CA VAL A 387 -5.73 -16.65 11.75
C VAL A 387 -6.43 -16.63 13.10
N ARG A 388 -6.02 -15.69 13.98
CA ARG A 388 -6.61 -15.52 15.31
C ARG A 388 -6.51 -14.07 15.76
N ILE A 389 -7.55 -13.59 16.46
CA ILE A 389 -7.60 -12.21 16.99
C ILE A 389 -7.34 -12.24 18.49
N TYR A 390 -6.43 -11.43 18.97
CA TYR A 390 -6.03 -11.34 20.39
C TYR A 390 -6.29 -9.98 21.03
N LYS A 391 -6.30 -8.93 20.23
CA LYS A 391 -6.49 -7.52 20.65
C LYS A 391 -7.31 -6.76 19.65
N THR A 392 -7.79 -5.57 20.00
CA THR A 392 -8.41 -4.64 19.04
C THR A 392 -7.43 -4.33 17.92
N GLU A 393 -7.90 -4.43 16.68
CA GLU A 393 -7.14 -4.05 15.50
C GLU A 393 -7.49 -2.62 15.11
N TYR A 394 -6.45 -1.81 14.88
CA TYR A 394 -6.61 -0.46 14.38
C TYR A 394 -6.19 -0.39 12.90
N ILE A 395 -7.17 -0.04 12.06
CA ILE A 395 -6.97 0.16 10.62
C ILE A 395 -6.80 1.67 10.44
N SER A 396 -5.56 2.17 10.49
CA SER A 396 -5.28 3.59 10.42
C SER A 396 -4.48 3.98 9.19
N CYS A 397 -4.92 5.04 8.50
CA CYS A 397 -4.23 5.51 7.32
C CYS A 397 -2.88 6.18 7.68
N PRO A 398 -1.89 6.14 6.77
CA PRO A 398 -0.58 6.74 7.02
C PRO A 398 -0.60 8.28 7.02
N GLY A 399 -1.77 8.88 6.70
CA GLY A 399 -1.86 10.30 6.42
C GLY A 399 -1.36 10.65 5.01
N CYS A 400 -1.84 11.75 4.49
CA CYS A 400 -1.40 12.36 3.23
C CYS A 400 -1.87 13.83 3.22
N GLY A 401 -1.61 14.57 2.15
CA GLY A 401 -2.06 15.96 2.01
C GLY A 401 -3.58 16.20 2.12
N ARG A 402 -4.38 15.13 2.22
CA ARG A 402 -5.85 15.18 2.45
C ARG A 402 -6.26 15.06 3.91
N THR A 403 -5.32 14.79 4.82
CA THR A 403 -5.62 14.61 6.25
C THR A 403 -6.12 15.92 6.88
N LEU A 404 -7.23 15.85 7.61
CA LEU A 404 -7.99 17.02 8.07
C LEU A 404 -7.77 17.37 9.57
N PHE A 405 -7.00 16.54 10.29
CA PHE A 405 -6.71 16.67 11.72
C PHE A 405 -5.36 16.05 12.09
N ASP A 406 -4.89 16.22 13.32
CA ASP A 406 -3.71 15.54 13.82
C ASP A 406 -3.99 14.04 13.99
N LEU A 407 -3.70 13.29 12.93
CA LEU A 407 -4.01 11.87 12.85
C LEU A 407 -3.25 11.05 13.90
N LYS A 408 -1.98 11.37 14.14
CA LYS A 408 -1.16 10.63 15.10
C LYS A 408 -1.69 10.78 16.53
N LYS A 409 -2.01 12.01 16.93
CA LYS A 409 -2.63 12.30 18.23
C LYS A 409 -3.98 11.55 18.36
N THR A 410 -4.83 11.63 17.34
CA THR A 410 -6.14 10.98 17.35
C THR A 410 -6.04 9.46 17.43
N ILE A 411 -5.09 8.84 16.72
CA ILE A 411 -4.84 7.38 16.82
C ILE A 411 -4.50 7.01 18.27
N ALA A 412 -3.60 7.77 18.92
CA ALA A 412 -3.24 7.51 20.31
C ALA A 412 -4.43 7.67 21.28
N GLU A 413 -5.25 8.71 21.10
CA GLU A 413 -6.46 8.95 21.90
C GLU A 413 -7.49 7.83 21.74
N VAL A 414 -7.81 7.43 20.50
CA VAL A 414 -8.76 6.33 20.23
C VAL A 414 -8.22 5.01 20.78
N LYS A 415 -6.94 4.70 20.61
CA LYS A 415 -6.32 3.48 21.16
C LYS A 415 -6.41 3.45 22.69
N ALA A 416 -6.09 4.56 23.35
CA ALA A 416 -6.17 4.64 24.82
C ALA A 416 -7.61 4.46 25.32
N ALA A 417 -8.56 5.08 24.65
CA ALA A 417 -9.98 5.01 25.02
C ALA A 417 -10.63 3.62 24.77
N THR A 418 -10.11 2.86 23.79
CA THR A 418 -10.69 1.57 23.40
C THR A 418 -9.82 0.37 23.80
N ALA A 419 -8.80 0.56 24.65
CA ALA A 419 -7.84 -0.48 25.03
C ALA A 419 -8.47 -1.67 25.78
N GLU A 420 -9.59 -1.43 26.47
CA GLU A 420 -10.33 -2.47 27.23
C GLU A 420 -11.12 -3.44 26.33
N PHE A 421 -11.43 -3.05 25.10
CA PHE A 421 -12.17 -3.90 24.18
C PHE A 421 -11.22 -4.85 23.47
N THR A 422 -11.66 -6.08 23.27
CA THR A 422 -10.90 -7.10 22.53
C THR A 422 -11.73 -7.60 21.36
N GLY A 423 -11.06 -7.96 20.27
CA GLY A 423 -11.70 -8.53 19.09
C GLY A 423 -12.36 -7.53 18.14
N LEU A 424 -12.32 -6.23 18.45
CA LEU A 424 -12.85 -5.18 17.58
C LEU A 424 -11.85 -4.79 16.49
N LYS A 425 -12.38 -4.27 15.40
CA LYS A 425 -11.62 -3.60 14.34
C LYS A 425 -12.11 -2.16 14.22
N ILE A 426 -11.25 -1.20 14.48
CA ILE A 426 -11.57 0.23 14.49
C ILE A 426 -10.79 0.92 13.38
N GLY A 427 -11.51 1.51 12.41
CA GLY A 427 -10.95 2.32 11.34
C GLY A 427 -10.71 3.76 11.80
N ILE A 428 -9.49 4.32 11.57
CA ILE A 428 -9.17 5.73 11.86
C ILE A 428 -8.62 6.36 10.59
N MET A 429 -9.47 7.16 9.92
CA MET A 429 -9.19 7.69 8.58
C MET A 429 -9.11 9.20 8.58
N GLY A 430 -8.03 9.74 8.03
CA GLY A 430 -7.78 11.18 7.95
C GLY A 430 -8.76 11.95 7.07
N CYS A 431 -9.42 11.29 6.11
CA CYS A 431 -10.39 11.91 5.22
C CYS A 431 -11.38 10.90 4.63
N ILE A 432 -12.46 11.41 4.01
CA ILE A 432 -13.52 10.58 3.44
C ILE A 432 -13.20 9.99 2.04
N VAL A 433 -12.12 10.41 1.39
CA VAL A 433 -11.83 10.07 -0.02
C VAL A 433 -11.72 8.55 -0.22
N ASN A 434 -10.89 7.89 0.58
CA ASN A 434 -10.75 6.44 0.56
C ASN A 434 -11.23 5.80 1.88
N GLY A 435 -11.37 6.61 2.94
CA GLY A 435 -11.60 6.14 4.30
C GLY A 435 -12.71 5.11 4.43
N PRO A 436 -13.95 5.38 4.00
CA PRO A 436 -15.05 4.43 4.12
C PRO A 436 -14.82 3.11 3.36
N GLY A 437 -14.08 3.14 2.25
CA GLY A 437 -13.72 1.96 1.49
C GLY A 437 -12.62 1.14 2.17
N GLU A 438 -11.55 1.81 2.58
CA GLU A 438 -10.35 1.15 3.15
C GLU A 438 -10.57 0.58 4.55
N MET A 439 -11.60 1.08 5.27
CA MET A 439 -12.08 0.49 6.52
C MET A 439 -13.26 -0.46 6.34
N ALA A 440 -13.48 -1.00 5.14
CA ALA A 440 -14.65 -1.86 4.85
C ALA A 440 -14.76 -3.09 5.78
N ASP A 441 -13.64 -3.56 6.33
CA ASP A 441 -13.56 -4.65 7.30
C ASP A 441 -13.67 -4.18 8.77
N ALA A 442 -13.76 -2.87 9.02
CA ALA A 442 -13.85 -2.35 10.37
C ALA A 442 -15.28 -2.48 10.94
N ASP A 443 -15.36 -2.79 12.23
CA ASP A 443 -16.63 -2.80 12.97
C ASP A 443 -17.10 -1.37 13.22
N TYR A 444 -16.15 -0.46 13.53
CA TYR A 444 -16.39 0.97 13.74
C TYR A 444 -15.40 1.82 12.98
N GLY A 445 -15.82 3.03 12.60
CA GLY A 445 -14.97 3.97 11.88
C GLY A 445 -15.00 5.39 12.44
N TYR A 446 -13.82 5.98 12.58
CA TYR A 446 -13.60 7.38 12.90
C TYR A 446 -13.00 8.07 11.67
N VAL A 447 -13.75 8.92 10.98
CA VAL A 447 -13.40 9.44 9.65
C VAL A 447 -13.46 10.96 9.62
N GLY A 448 -12.38 11.60 9.20
CA GLY A 448 -12.33 13.04 8.98
C GLY A 448 -13.33 13.50 7.91
N ALA A 449 -14.28 14.35 8.30
CA ALA A 449 -15.34 14.87 7.42
C ALA A 449 -15.13 16.33 6.98
N GLY A 450 -14.32 17.08 7.73
CA GLY A 450 -13.96 18.46 7.52
C GLY A 450 -12.95 18.92 8.59
N ARG A 451 -12.50 20.16 8.54
CA ARG A 451 -11.62 20.70 9.61
C ARG A 451 -12.39 20.75 10.93
N GLY A 452 -11.87 20.05 11.95
CA GLY A 452 -12.50 19.92 13.27
C GLY A 452 -13.83 19.15 13.24
N ARG A 453 -14.10 18.37 12.18
CA ARG A 453 -15.34 17.61 12.02
C ARG A 453 -15.05 16.15 11.70
N ILE A 454 -15.77 15.26 12.37
CA ILE A 454 -15.63 13.81 12.27
C ILE A 454 -16.98 13.18 11.95
N SER A 455 -16.97 12.12 11.17
CA SER A 455 -18.12 11.22 11.01
C SER A 455 -17.79 9.85 11.57
N LEU A 456 -18.72 9.26 12.32
CA LEU A 456 -18.59 7.93 12.89
C LEU A 456 -19.40 6.91 12.10
N TYR A 457 -18.82 5.74 11.95
CA TYR A 457 -19.38 4.64 11.17
C TYR A 457 -19.56 3.39 12.03
N ARG A 458 -20.58 2.60 11.72
CA ARG A 458 -20.74 1.20 12.14
C ARG A 458 -20.68 0.36 10.87
N GLY A 459 -19.62 -0.43 10.73
CA GLY A 459 -19.34 -1.08 9.44
C GLY A 459 -19.25 -0.06 8.31
N LYS A 460 -20.09 -0.22 7.28
CA LYS A 460 -20.15 0.70 6.12
C LYS A 460 -21.16 1.85 6.29
N GLU A 461 -21.96 1.85 7.35
CA GLU A 461 -23.01 2.84 7.59
C GLU A 461 -22.50 4.03 8.40
N CYS A 462 -22.69 5.23 7.89
CA CYS A 462 -22.40 6.47 8.62
C CYS A 462 -23.54 6.78 9.62
N VAL A 463 -23.27 6.53 10.90
CA VAL A 463 -24.29 6.68 11.97
C VAL A 463 -24.30 8.07 12.60
N LEU A 464 -23.15 8.74 12.71
CA LEU A 464 -23.06 10.12 13.17
C LEU A 464 -22.26 10.94 12.16
N LYS A 465 -22.87 12.02 11.65
CA LYS A 465 -22.27 12.86 10.61
C LYS A 465 -21.81 14.19 11.17
N ASN A 466 -20.59 14.59 10.84
CA ASN A 466 -20.12 15.96 10.99
C ASN A 466 -20.15 16.47 12.46
N ILE A 467 -19.90 15.59 13.42
CA ILE A 467 -19.80 15.96 14.84
C ILE A 467 -18.51 16.72 15.14
N PRO A 468 -18.44 17.53 16.20
CA PRO A 468 -17.21 18.16 16.65
C PRO A 468 -16.12 17.12 16.96
N GLN A 469 -14.88 17.40 16.60
CA GLN A 469 -13.77 16.48 16.85
C GLN A 469 -13.55 16.20 18.34
N GLU A 470 -13.75 17.21 19.19
CA GLU A 470 -13.61 17.12 20.64
C GLU A 470 -14.60 16.16 21.31
N GLU A 471 -15.75 15.90 20.67
CA GLU A 471 -16.79 14.99 21.16
C GLU A 471 -16.67 13.58 20.53
N ALA A 472 -15.87 13.43 19.48
CA ALA A 472 -15.93 12.26 18.61
C ALA A 472 -15.40 10.97 19.26
N VAL A 473 -14.44 11.04 20.18
CA VAL A 473 -13.91 9.85 20.88
C VAL A 473 -14.93 9.31 21.87
N GLU A 474 -15.58 10.20 22.65
CA GLU A 474 -16.64 9.79 23.58
C GLU A 474 -17.86 9.22 22.83
N ALA A 475 -18.27 9.88 21.75
CA ALA A 475 -19.36 9.37 20.89
C ALA A 475 -19.03 8.01 20.27
N LEU A 476 -17.76 7.73 19.94
CA LEU A 476 -17.31 6.41 19.48
C LEU A 476 -17.45 5.36 20.59
N LEU A 477 -17.03 5.69 21.83
CA LEU A 477 -17.19 4.80 22.97
C LEU A 477 -18.65 4.47 23.26
N GLU A 478 -19.53 5.48 23.24
CA GLU A 478 -20.98 5.27 23.37
C GLU A 478 -21.53 4.36 22.27
N LEU A 479 -21.08 4.57 21.02
CA LEU A 479 -21.48 3.74 19.89
C LEU A 479 -21.05 2.28 20.07
N ILE A 480 -19.85 2.03 20.60
CA ILE A 480 -19.33 0.67 20.87
C ILE A 480 -20.12 0.02 22.01
N ARG A 481 -20.34 0.74 23.12
CA ARG A 481 -21.04 0.19 24.32
C ARG A 481 -22.51 -0.11 24.08
N ASN A 482 -23.14 0.59 23.14
CA ASN A 482 -24.57 0.43 22.79
C ASN A 482 -24.79 -0.56 21.63
N SER A 483 -23.78 -1.33 21.27
CA SER A 483 -23.83 -2.36 20.22
C SER A 483 -23.64 -3.73 20.81
#